data_9d0e9c6de7f258c80239fc7a141607e9
#
_entry.id   9d0e9c6de7f258c80239fc7a141607e9
#
_cell.length_a   1.000
_cell.length_b   1.000
_cell.length_c   1.000
_cell.angle_alpha   90.00
_cell.angle_beta   90.00
_cell.angle_gamma   90.00
#
_symmetry.space_group_name_H-M   'P 1'
#
loop_
_entity.id
_entity.type
_entity.pdbx_description
1 polymer ?
#
loop_
_entity_poly.entity_id
_entity_poly.type
_entity_poly.pdbx_seq_one_letter_code
_entity_poly.pdbx_strand_id
1 'polypeptide(L)'
;MTAAGDVRLVGLSELSATPVRARLLDQHDRFWQTDTRSLHHPVWFHQFGGFGAVAMSAGGADVGYVLGAVTADRLAYLHLLAVRDDHRRSSLGRRLCRWFDELAVTTGARVVQAVTRPDNEVALAFHASLGARTHLSRDHAGPGADRVVLTRSLPQA
;
A
#
# COMPACT_ATOMS: atom_id res chain seq x y z
N MET A 1 8.96 -13.91 -19.70
CA MET A 1 7.76 -13.07 -19.46
C MET A 1 6.85 -13.84 -18.52
N THR A 2 6.79 -13.44 -17.26
CA THR A 2 5.90 -14.09 -16.30
C THR A 2 4.49 -13.60 -16.54
N ALA A 3 3.56 -14.51 -16.79
CA ALA A 3 2.15 -14.17 -16.93
C ALA A 3 1.64 -13.57 -15.62
N ALA A 4 0.75 -12.56 -15.72
CA ALA A 4 0.15 -11.91 -14.54
C ALA A 4 -0.58 -12.89 -13.61
N GLY A 5 -0.84 -14.12 -14.05
CA GLY A 5 -1.50 -15.16 -13.27
C GLY A 5 -0.60 -15.90 -12.28
N ASP A 6 0.74 -15.73 -12.37
CA ASP A 6 1.67 -16.48 -11.53
C ASP A 6 2.02 -15.77 -10.22
N VAL A 7 1.43 -14.61 -9.94
CA VAL A 7 1.65 -13.85 -8.71
C VAL A 7 0.52 -14.11 -7.73
N ARG A 8 0.88 -14.53 -6.53
CA ARG A 8 -0.09 -14.74 -5.44
C ARG A 8 0.09 -13.68 -4.36
N LEU A 9 -0.99 -13.32 -3.70
CA LEU A 9 -0.97 -12.41 -2.56
C LEU A 9 -0.98 -13.23 -1.27
N VAL A 10 -0.06 -12.92 -0.37
CA VAL A 10 0.08 -13.60 0.93
C VAL A 10 -0.02 -12.56 2.03
N GLY A 11 -0.96 -12.74 2.96
CA GLY A 11 -1.08 -11.86 4.12
C GLY A 11 0.16 -11.92 5.00
N LEU A 12 0.58 -10.76 5.52
CA LEU A 12 1.76 -10.70 6.41
C LEU A 12 1.58 -11.55 7.68
N SER A 13 0.35 -11.76 8.13
CA SER A 13 0.07 -12.61 9.28
C SER A 13 0.45 -14.08 9.05
N GLU A 14 0.60 -14.49 7.79
CA GLU A 14 1.05 -15.83 7.41
C GLU A 14 2.55 -15.94 7.21
N LEU A 15 3.28 -14.83 7.37
CA LEU A 15 4.71 -14.71 7.11
C LEU A 15 5.44 -14.24 8.37
N SER A 16 6.76 -14.43 8.39
CA SER A 16 7.61 -13.89 9.44
C SER A 16 7.95 -12.44 9.13
N ALA A 17 7.48 -11.51 9.95
CA ALA A 17 7.54 -10.07 9.69
C ALA A 17 8.96 -9.53 9.55
N THR A 18 9.88 -9.95 10.41
CA THR A 18 11.26 -9.44 10.41
C THR A 18 12.01 -9.73 9.11
N PRO A 19 12.06 -10.99 8.61
CA PRO A 19 12.72 -11.24 7.34
C PRO A 19 12.00 -10.63 6.14
N VAL A 20 10.67 -10.53 6.15
CA VAL A 20 9.92 -9.86 5.08
C VAL A 20 10.34 -8.40 4.99
N ARG A 21 10.31 -7.68 6.10
CA ARG A 21 10.72 -6.27 6.14
C ARG A 21 12.14 -6.08 5.64
N ALA A 22 13.07 -6.94 6.10
CA ALA A 22 14.46 -6.88 5.66
C ALA A 22 14.61 -7.08 4.15
N ARG A 23 13.91 -8.05 3.57
CA ARG A 23 13.95 -8.28 2.11
C ARG A 23 13.40 -7.09 1.33
N LEU A 24 12.30 -6.50 1.77
CA LEU A 24 11.71 -5.34 1.09
C LEU A 24 12.63 -4.13 1.16
N LEU A 25 13.29 -3.90 2.29
CA LEU A 25 14.27 -2.82 2.42
C LEU A 25 15.52 -3.06 1.57
N ASP A 26 15.99 -4.30 1.46
CA ASP A 26 17.13 -4.65 0.60
C ASP A 26 16.83 -4.36 -0.88
N GLN A 27 15.56 -4.48 -1.28
CA GLN A 27 15.12 -4.23 -2.64
C GLN A 27 14.49 -2.86 -2.80
N HIS A 28 14.68 -1.96 -1.86
CA HIS A 28 13.98 -0.66 -1.81
C HIS A 28 13.97 0.06 -3.16
N ASP A 29 15.10 0.15 -3.84
CA ASP A 29 15.23 0.88 -5.09
C ASP A 29 14.51 0.23 -6.27
N ARG A 30 14.10 -1.04 -6.13
CA ARG A 30 13.26 -1.71 -7.11
C ARG A 30 11.79 -1.33 -6.98
N PHE A 31 11.38 -0.83 -5.82
CA PHE A 31 10.00 -0.42 -5.52
C PHE A 31 9.80 1.08 -5.55
N TRP A 32 10.82 1.87 -5.17
CA TRP A 32 10.66 3.28 -4.91
C TRP A 32 11.71 4.12 -5.64
N GLN A 33 11.29 5.26 -6.20
CA GLN A 33 12.18 6.22 -6.85
C GLN A 33 12.76 7.24 -5.87
N THR A 34 12.14 7.39 -4.71
CA THR A 34 12.60 8.28 -3.63
C THR A 34 12.83 7.47 -2.37
N ASP A 35 13.57 8.02 -1.42
CA ASP A 35 13.85 7.32 -0.17
C ASP A 35 12.60 7.30 0.72
N THR A 36 11.98 6.15 0.82
CA THR A 36 10.80 5.91 1.67
C THR A 36 11.11 4.95 2.83
N ARG A 37 12.39 4.70 3.12
CA ARG A 37 12.78 3.74 4.17
C ARG A 37 12.19 4.07 5.53
N SER A 38 12.08 5.34 5.87
CA SER A 38 11.49 5.81 7.13
C SER A 38 10.01 5.44 7.27
N LEU A 39 9.32 5.20 6.16
CA LEU A 39 7.91 4.80 6.17
C LEU A 39 7.73 3.30 6.43
N HIS A 40 8.82 2.54 6.47
CA HIS A 40 8.83 1.10 6.71
C HIS A 40 9.11 0.76 8.18
N HIS A 41 8.52 1.51 9.09
CA HIS A 41 8.67 1.26 10.52
C HIS A 41 8.18 -0.15 10.88
N PRO A 42 8.86 -0.87 11.80
CA PRO A 42 8.46 -2.23 12.18
C PRO A 42 7.01 -2.40 12.58
N VAL A 43 6.36 -1.37 13.12
CA VAL A 43 4.95 -1.42 13.54
C VAL A 43 4.01 -1.88 12.42
N TRP A 44 4.29 -1.49 11.18
CA TRP A 44 3.46 -1.85 10.03
C TRP A 44 3.53 -3.33 9.68
N PHE A 45 4.63 -3.98 10.03
CA PHE A 45 4.88 -5.39 9.77
C PHE A 45 4.47 -6.27 10.94
N HIS A 46 4.63 -5.79 12.17
CA HIS A 46 4.33 -6.52 13.40
C HIS A 46 2.92 -6.21 13.92
N GLN A 47 2.69 -5.04 14.50
CA GLN A 47 1.41 -4.71 15.13
C GLN A 47 0.27 -4.59 14.11
N PHE A 48 0.54 -4.05 12.93
CA PHE A 48 -0.45 -3.88 11.87
C PHE A 48 -0.27 -4.88 10.72
N GLY A 49 0.54 -5.92 10.91
CA GLY A 49 0.79 -6.94 9.88
C GLY A 49 -0.47 -7.62 9.37
N GLY A 50 -1.51 -7.72 10.21
CA GLY A 50 -2.80 -8.26 9.78
C GLY A 50 -3.49 -7.48 8.67
N PHE A 51 -3.10 -6.23 8.45
CA PHE A 51 -3.63 -5.38 7.39
C PHE A 51 -2.69 -5.28 6.18
N GLY A 52 -1.61 -6.05 6.17
CA GLY A 52 -0.62 -6.03 5.09
C GLY A 52 -0.55 -7.33 4.31
N ALA A 53 -0.09 -7.25 3.08
CA ALA A 53 0.14 -8.40 2.21
C ALA A 53 1.35 -8.18 1.32
N VAL A 54 1.97 -9.28 0.92
CA VAL A 54 3.06 -9.30 -0.05
C VAL A 54 2.61 -10.08 -1.27
N ALA A 55 2.89 -9.54 -2.45
CA ALA A 55 2.73 -10.24 -3.71
C ALA A 55 4.02 -11.00 -4.03
N MET A 56 3.90 -12.28 -4.25
CA MET A 56 5.03 -13.17 -4.50
C MET A 56 4.90 -13.82 -5.88
N SER A 57 5.99 -13.77 -6.64
CA SER A 57 6.05 -14.45 -7.93
C SER A 57 6.14 -15.97 -7.76
N ALA A 58 5.95 -16.71 -8.84
CA ALA A 58 6.10 -18.17 -8.85
C ALA A 58 7.49 -18.62 -8.40
N GLY A 59 8.53 -17.80 -8.67
CA GLY A 59 9.89 -18.06 -8.24
C GLY A 59 10.18 -17.66 -6.77
N GLY A 60 9.19 -17.16 -6.04
CA GLY A 60 9.33 -16.78 -4.64
C GLY A 60 9.87 -15.37 -4.40
N ALA A 61 9.95 -14.52 -5.43
CA ALA A 61 10.39 -13.14 -5.29
C ALA A 61 9.26 -12.24 -4.79
N ASP A 62 9.58 -11.29 -3.91
CA ASP A 62 8.66 -10.25 -3.49
C ASP A 62 8.52 -9.23 -4.64
N VAL A 63 7.33 -9.08 -5.20
CA VAL A 63 7.10 -8.22 -6.37
C VAL A 63 6.10 -7.09 -6.12
N GLY A 64 5.53 -7.03 -4.96
CA GLY A 64 4.63 -5.97 -4.54
C GLY A 64 4.25 -6.12 -3.07
N TYR A 65 3.72 -5.07 -2.48
CA TYR A 65 3.21 -5.14 -1.10
C TYR A 65 2.26 -3.99 -0.80
N VAL A 66 1.43 -4.20 0.20
CA VAL A 66 0.53 -3.20 0.76
C VAL A 66 0.64 -3.23 2.27
N LEU A 67 0.70 -2.06 2.88
CA LEU A 67 0.72 -1.88 4.32
C LEU A 67 -0.37 -0.89 4.71
N GLY A 68 -1.04 -1.13 5.82
CA GLY A 68 -2.08 -0.22 6.29
C GLY A 68 -2.64 -0.61 7.64
N ALA A 69 -3.71 0.05 8.01
CA ALA A 69 -4.43 -0.19 9.26
C ALA A 69 -5.88 0.25 9.14
N VAL A 70 -6.72 -0.21 10.05
CA VAL A 70 -8.09 0.29 10.21
C VAL A 70 -8.21 0.89 11.60
N THR A 71 -8.73 2.11 11.67
CA THR A 71 -8.89 2.84 12.93
C THR A 71 -10.24 2.56 13.58
N ALA A 72 -10.36 2.94 14.86
CA ALA A 72 -11.60 2.74 15.63
C ALA A 72 -12.80 3.52 15.06
N ASP A 73 -12.56 4.62 14.34
CA ASP A 73 -13.60 5.42 13.68
C ASP A 73 -13.91 4.97 12.25
N ARG A 74 -13.57 3.72 11.92
CA ARG A 74 -13.89 3.07 10.65
C ARG A 74 -13.20 3.66 9.44
N LEU A 75 -12.02 4.24 9.64
CA LEU A 75 -11.15 4.72 8.58
C LEU A 75 -10.10 3.65 8.28
N ALA A 76 -10.02 3.21 7.03
CA ALA A 76 -8.91 2.40 6.56
C ALA A 76 -7.81 3.34 6.06
N TYR A 77 -6.62 3.19 6.61
CA TYR A 77 -5.45 3.95 6.19
C TYR A 77 -4.53 3.05 5.37
N LEU A 78 -4.43 3.35 4.09
CA LEU A 78 -3.50 2.68 3.18
C LEU A 78 -2.17 3.42 3.26
N HIS A 79 -1.24 2.84 4.01
CA HIS A 79 0.04 3.49 4.32
C HIS A 79 1.01 3.44 3.16
N LEU A 80 1.26 2.25 2.63
CA LEU A 80 2.13 2.05 1.46
C LEU A 80 1.51 1.04 0.52
N LEU A 81 1.67 1.30 -0.77
CA LEU A 81 1.33 0.40 -1.86
C LEU A 81 2.46 0.46 -2.86
N ALA A 82 3.14 -0.65 -3.09
CA ALA A 82 4.32 -0.69 -3.94
C ALA A 82 4.27 -1.87 -4.89
N VAL A 83 4.71 -1.64 -6.11
CA VAL A 83 4.89 -2.68 -7.14
C VAL A 83 6.30 -2.56 -7.67
N ARG A 84 7.02 -3.69 -7.74
CA ARG A 84 8.38 -3.72 -8.23
C ARG A 84 8.43 -3.27 -9.70
N ASP A 85 9.49 -2.62 -10.09
CA ASP A 85 9.65 -1.95 -11.38
C ASP A 85 9.37 -2.85 -12.59
N ASP A 86 9.69 -4.15 -12.50
CA ASP A 86 9.47 -5.13 -13.56
C ASP A 86 8.06 -5.76 -13.55
N HIS A 87 7.21 -5.39 -12.60
CA HIS A 87 5.83 -5.87 -12.48
C HIS A 87 4.79 -4.74 -12.59
N ARG A 88 5.21 -3.54 -12.93
CA ARG A 88 4.30 -2.41 -13.18
C ARG A 88 3.52 -2.64 -14.48
N ARG A 89 2.35 -1.97 -14.59
CA ARG A 89 1.41 -2.11 -15.70
C ARG A 89 0.81 -3.51 -15.83
N SER A 90 0.83 -4.29 -14.74
CA SER A 90 0.32 -5.67 -14.69
C SER A 90 -0.96 -5.81 -13.88
N SER A 91 -1.62 -4.71 -13.54
CA SER A 91 -2.78 -4.65 -12.63
C SER A 91 -2.49 -5.14 -11.19
N LEU A 92 -1.23 -5.39 -10.84
CA LEU A 92 -0.85 -5.88 -9.51
C LEU A 92 -1.18 -4.86 -8.41
N GLY A 93 -0.97 -3.57 -8.67
CA GLY A 93 -1.35 -2.52 -7.73
C GLY A 93 -2.84 -2.54 -7.40
N ARG A 94 -3.68 -2.76 -8.42
CA ARG A 94 -5.14 -2.87 -8.22
C ARG A 94 -5.50 -4.12 -7.42
N ARG A 95 -4.83 -5.25 -7.65
CA ARG A 95 -5.04 -6.49 -6.90
C ARG A 95 -4.69 -6.32 -5.43
N LEU A 96 -3.55 -5.71 -5.14
CA LEU A 96 -3.12 -5.40 -3.77
C LEU A 96 -4.10 -4.45 -3.07
N CYS A 97 -4.54 -3.42 -3.78
CA CYS A 97 -5.51 -2.47 -3.25
C CYS A 97 -6.86 -3.16 -2.96
N ARG A 98 -7.31 -4.03 -3.85
CA ARG A 98 -8.54 -4.81 -3.64
C ARG A 98 -8.43 -5.73 -2.43
N TRP A 99 -7.30 -6.39 -2.28
CA TRP A 99 -7.05 -7.23 -1.10
C TRP A 99 -7.20 -6.43 0.20
N PHE A 100 -6.60 -5.25 0.23
CA PHE A 100 -6.69 -4.36 1.39
C PHE A 100 -8.13 -3.87 1.60
N ASP A 101 -8.82 -3.46 0.55
CA ASP A 101 -10.20 -2.97 0.63
C ASP A 101 -11.15 -4.04 1.17
N GLU A 102 -11.03 -5.27 0.71
CA GLU A 102 -11.87 -6.39 1.16
C GLU A 102 -11.67 -6.65 2.65
N LEU A 103 -10.43 -6.64 3.11
CA LEU A 103 -10.12 -6.79 4.53
C LEU A 103 -10.64 -5.59 5.34
N ALA A 104 -10.47 -4.39 4.81
CA ALA A 104 -10.95 -3.16 5.47
C ALA A 104 -12.47 -3.19 5.65
N VAL A 105 -13.22 -3.59 4.62
CA VAL A 105 -14.69 -3.75 4.70
C VAL A 105 -15.06 -4.78 5.77
N THR A 106 -14.40 -5.92 5.77
CA THR A 106 -14.63 -6.98 6.77
C THR A 106 -14.37 -6.49 8.19
N THR A 107 -13.42 -5.58 8.37
CA THR A 107 -13.08 -4.98 9.67
C THR A 107 -14.02 -3.84 10.04
N GLY A 108 -14.92 -3.44 9.14
CA GLY A 108 -15.92 -2.40 9.40
C GLY A 108 -15.57 -1.01 8.87
N ALA A 109 -14.50 -0.89 8.08
CA ALA A 109 -14.13 0.39 7.49
C ALA A 109 -15.16 0.83 6.44
N ARG A 110 -15.39 2.15 6.38
CA ARG A 110 -16.31 2.76 5.41
C ARG A 110 -15.59 3.60 4.36
N VAL A 111 -14.39 4.03 4.68
CA VAL A 111 -13.62 4.99 3.89
C VAL A 111 -12.17 4.51 3.87
N VAL A 112 -11.50 4.67 2.74
CA VAL A 112 -10.05 4.49 2.62
C VAL A 112 -9.40 5.85 2.40
N GLN A 113 -8.36 6.13 3.15
CA GLN A 113 -7.47 7.26 2.90
C GLN A 113 -6.05 6.80 2.64
N ALA A 114 -5.41 7.47 1.70
CA ALA A 114 -3.97 7.40 1.47
C ALA A 114 -3.41 8.82 1.49
N VAL A 115 -2.13 8.94 1.79
CA VAL A 115 -1.46 10.24 1.85
C VAL A 115 -0.22 10.16 0.95
N THR A 116 -0.04 11.13 0.09
CA THR A 116 1.12 11.18 -0.80
C THR A 116 1.66 12.59 -0.95
N ARG A 117 2.87 12.71 -1.49
CA ARG A 117 3.45 14.02 -1.82
C ARG A 117 2.71 14.62 -3.00
N PRO A 118 2.57 15.97 -3.04
CA PRO A 118 1.88 16.63 -4.15
C PRO A 118 2.53 16.42 -5.52
N ASP A 119 3.83 16.11 -5.56
CA ASP A 119 4.58 15.85 -6.78
C ASP A 119 4.56 14.38 -7.24
N ASN A 120 3.88 13.51 -6.51
CA ASN A 120 3.78 12.09 -6.87
C ASN A 120 2.62 11.85 -7.86
N GLU A 121 2.86 12.20 -9.12
CA GLU A 121 1.84 12.14 -10.17
C GLU A 121 1.33 10.72 -10.41
N VAL A 122 2.20 9.73 -10.30
CA VAL A 122 1.84 8.30 -10.49
C VAL A 122 0.82 7.85 -9.45
N ALA A 123 1.08 8.16 -8.18
CA ALA A 123 0.15 7.81 -7.11
C ALA A 123 -1.19 8.56 -7.24
N LEU A 124 -1.13 9.86 -7.56
CA LEU A 124 -2.33 10.67 -7.76
C LEU A 124 -3.20 10.11 -8.88
N ALA A 125 -2.61 9.76 -10.02
CA ALA A 125 -3.34 9.18 -11.15
C ALA A 125 -3.91 7.80 -10.80
N PHE A 126 -3.15 6.97 -10.11
CA PHE A 126 -3.60 5.64 -9.69
C PHE A 126 -4.84 5.73 -8.80
N HIS A 127 -4.78 6.53 -7.75
CA HIS A 127 -5.92 6.67 -6.82
C HIS A 127 -7.11 7.37 -7.47
N ALA A 128 -6.88 8.33 -8.36
CA ALA A 128 -7.96 8.95 -9.14
C ALA A 128 -8.70 7.91 -9.99
N SER A 129 -7.97 6.96 -10.57
CA SER A 129 -8.55 5.86 -11.35
C SER A 129 -9.44 4.93 -10.51
N LEU A 130 -9.27 4.93 -9.19
CA LEU A 130 -10.09 4.18 -8.24
C LEU A 130 -11.25 5.01 -7.67
N GLY A 131 -11.42 6.26 -8.15
CA GLY A 131 -12.49 7.14 -7.70
C GLY A 131 -12.16 7.98 -6.47
N ALA A 132 -10.89 8.08 -6.10
CA ALA A 132 -10.49 8.89 -4.94
C ALA A 132 -10.66 10.38 -5.21
N ARG A 133 -11.09 11.11 -4.18
CA ARG A 133 -11.07 12.57 -4.14
C ARG A 133 -9.80 13.03 -3.47
N THR A 134 -9.28 14.17 -3.89
CA THR A 134 -8.03 14.74 -3.38
C THR A 134 -8.31 15.96 -2.50
N HIS A 135 -7.48 16.12 -1.47
CA HIS A 135 -7.47 17.28 -0.60
C HIS A 135 -6.02 17.64 -0.27
N LEU A 136 -5.62 18.90 -0.57
CA LEU A 136 -4.31 19.39 -0.20
C LEU A 136 -4.29 19.70 1.29
N SER A 137 -3.42 19.05 2.03
CA SER A 137 -3.20 19.30 3.46
C SER A 137 -1.86 20.01 3.64
N ARG A 138 -1.93 21.31 3.92
CA ARG A 138 -0.73 22.13 4.08
C ARG A 138 -0.02 21.79 5.38
N ASP A 139 1.31 21.75 5.32
CA ASP A 139 2.17 21.48 6.47
C ASP A 139 1.86 20.15 7.18
N HIS A 140 1.25 19.22 6.46
CA HIS A 140 0.77 17.94 7.01
C HIS A 140 1.88 17.15 7.72
N ALA A 141 3.06 17.12 7.12
CA ALA A 141 4.21 16.40 7.65
C ALA A 141 5.26 17.32 8.31
N GLY A 142 4.85 18.54 8.63
CA GLY A 142 5.71 19.57 9.22
C GLY A 142 5.76 20.84 8.36
N PRO A 143 6.39 21.93 8.83
CA PRO A 143 6.44 23.19 8.09
C PRO A 143 7.01 23.00 6.67
N GLY A 144 6.26 23.45 5.66
CA GLY A 144 6.60 23.33 4.25
C GLY A 144 6.43 21.93 3.67
N ALA A 145 6.01 20.95 4.47
CA ALA A 145 5.83 19.57 4.03
C ALA A 145 4.35 19.27 3.77
N ASP A 146 3.82 19.82 2.69
CA ASP A 146 2.44 19.58 2.26
C ASP A 146 2.24 18.13 1.80
N ARG A 147 1.02 17.65 1.94
CA ARG A 147 0.60 16.32 1.45
C ARG A 147 -0.75 16.43 0.77
N VAL A 148 -1.01 15.49 -0.12
CA VAL A 148 -2.35 15.27 -0.68
C VAL A 148 -2.96 14.09 0.03
N VAL A 149 -4.15 14.29 0.59
CA VAL A 149 -4.96 13.24 1.19
C VAL A 149 -5.95 12.76 0.12
N LEU A 150 -5.92 11.47 -0.12
CA LEU A 150 -6.76 10.80 -1.13
C LEU A 150 -7.80 9.99 -0.38
N THR A 151 -9.07 10.26 -0.66
CA THR A 151 -10.19 9.63 0.07
C THR A 151 -11.17 8.99 -0.92
N ARG A 152 -11.55 7.77 -0.65
CA ARG A 152 -12.62 7.09 -1.39
C ARG A 152 -13.49 6.25 -0.48
N SER A 153 -14.77 6.14 -0.85
CA SER A 153 -15.72 5.32 -0.11
C SER A 153 -15.51 3.85 -0.40
N LEU A 154 -15.73 3.02 0.62
CA LEU A 154 -15.77 1.58 0.48
C LEU A 154 -17.22 1.11 0.34
N PRO A 155 -17.47 -0.03 -0.36
CA PRO A 155 -18.80 -0.64 -0.40
C PRO A 155 -19.29 -0.94 1.02
N GLN A 156 -20.56 -0.68 1.28
CA GLN A 156 -21.18 -1.08 2.53
C GLN A 156 -21.61 -2.54 2.45
N ALA A 157 -21.30 -3.28 3.50
CA ALA A 157 -21.72 -4.68 3.60
C ALA A 157 -23.22 -4.77 3.88
#